data_fad281d5840753ff53f41ed0510ec3d3
#
_entry.id   fad281d5840753ff53f41ed0510ec3d3
#
_cell.length_a   1.000
_cell.length_b   1.000
_cell.length_c   1.000
_cell.angle_alpha   90.00
_cell.angle_beta   90.00
_cell.angle_gamma   90.00
#
_symmetry.space_group_name_H-M   'P 1'
#
loop_
_entity.id
_entity.type
_entity.pdbx_description
1 polymer ?
#
loop_
_entity_poly.entity_id
_entity_poly.type
_entity_poly.pdbx_seq_one_letter_code
_entity_poly.pdbx_strand_id
1 'polypeptide(L)'
;LQNKSDIQTLKTECYCLLAECHMSLALHGKSELELAAQKALELLDYVSDITTVDGKILAIMGLITGLSGQAKVSHILFEQAKIHSTDIASLYYYRALVNFHNEKIEEARICIDKSLQLEPRRRKAVVIKECVDMYVPNPLKKNM
;
A
#
# COMPACT_ATOMS: atom_id res chain seq x y z
N LEU A 1 -27.47 7.99 17.37
CA LEU A 1 -26.24 7.88 18.16
C LEU A 1 -25.27 6.83 17.58
N GLN A 2 -25.79 5.71 17.09
CA GLN A 2 -24.99 4.78 16.27
C GLN A 2 -24.54 5.43 14.97
N ASN A 3 -25.34 6.36 14.45
CA ASN A 3 -25.08 7.03 13.18
C ASN A 3 -23.77 7.82 13.16
N LYS A 4 -23.33 8.36 14.31
CA LYS A 4 -22.11 9.16 14.37
C LYS A 4 -20.85 8.30 14.17
N SER A 5 -20.82 7.11 14.80
CA SER A 5 -19.72 6.14 14.63
C SER A 5 -19.71 5.57 13.20
N ASP A 6 -20.90 5.26 12.65
CA ASP A 6 -21.01 4.73 11.30
C ASP A 6 -20.59 5.76 10.25
N ILE A 7 -20.94 7.03 10.45
CA ILE A 7 -20.53 8.13 9.57
C ILE A 7 -19.02 8.31 9.60
N GLN A 8 -18.39 8.25 10.77
CA GLN A 8 -16.93 8.36 10.89
C GLN A 8 -16.22 7.19 10.18
N THR A 9 -16.74 5.99 10.37
CA THR A 9 -16.20 4.79 9.69
C THR A 9 -16.31 4.95 8.17
N LEU A 10 -17.46 5.40 7.69
CA LEU A 10 -17.67 5.62 6.26
C LEU A 10 -16.73 6.69 5.71
N LYS A 11 -16.55 7.80 6.43
CA LYS A 11 -15.61 8.85 6.03
C LYS A 11 -14.17 8.31 5.96
N THR A 12 -13.77 7.53 6.96
CA THR A 12 -12.44 6.91 6.98
C THR A 12 -12.22 6.05 5.74
N GLU A 13 -13.19 5.21 5.41
CA GLU A 13 -13.10 4.36 4.22
C GLU A 13 -13.01 5.17 2.94
N CYS A 14 -13.81 6.24 2.83
CA CYS A 14 -13.77 7.12 1.66
C CYS A 14 -12.41 7.78 1.48
N TYR A 15 -11.84 8.33 2.54
CA TYR A 15 -10.52 8.96 2.47
C TYR A 15 -9.42 7.96 2.17
N CYS A 16 -9.50 6.75 2.73
CA CYS A 16 -8.54 5.69 2.41
C CYS A 16 -8.62 5.30 0.93
N LEU A 17 -9.84 5.15 0.39
CA LEU A 17 -10.03 4.86 -1.02
C LEU A 17 -9.49 5.97 -1.92
N LEU A 18 -9.71 7.23 -1.55
CA LEU A 18 -9.17 8.36 -2.29
C LEU A 18 -7.64 8.35 -2.29
N ALA A 19 -7.02 8.07 -1.15
CA ALA A 19 -5.58 7.96 -1.06
C ALA A 19 -5.05 6.84 -1.96
N GLU A 20 -5.68 5.67 -1.92
CA GLU A 20 -5.34 4.55 -2.81
C GLU A 20 -5.49 4.93 -4.29
N CYS A 21 -6.55 5.66 -4.63
CA CYS A 21 -6.77 6.12 -6.01
C CYS A 21 -5.66 7.05 -6.48
N HIS A 22 -5.24 8.01 -5.66
CA HIS A 22 -4.14 8.90 -6.00
C HIS A 22 -2.85 8.12 -6.25
N MET A 23 -2.53 7.16 -5.40
CA MET A 23 -1.33 6.34 -5.57
C MET A 23 -1.43 5.45 -6.80
N SER A 24 -2.60 4.87 -7.06
CA SER A 24 -2.82 4.03 -8.23
C SER A 24 -2.65 4.81 -9.53
N LEU A 25 -3.19 6.03 -9.60
CA LEU A 25 -3.03 6.89 -10.76
C LEU A 25 -1.56 7.26 -11.01
N ALA A 26 -0.82 7.53 -9.93
CA ALA A 26 0.60 7.83 -10.03
C ALA A 26 1.41 6.64 -10.57
N LEU A 27 1.11 5.43 -10.10
CA LEU A 27 1.78 4.20 -10.55
C LEU A 27 1.50 3.90 -12.02
N HIS A 28 0.36 4.35 -12.55
CA HIS A 28 0.03 4.19 -13.96
C HIS A 28 0.53 5.36 -14.83
N GLY A 29 1.36 6.24 -14.27
CA GLY A 29 1.96 7.35 -15.01
C GLY A 29 1.04 8.51 -15.32
N LYS A 30 -0.11 8.60 -14.66
CA LYS A 30 -1.10 9.65 -14.90
C LYS A 30 -0.93 10.87 -14.01
N SER A 31 -0.07 10.78 -13.01
CA SER A 31 0.31 11.91 -12.16
C SER A 31 1.69 11.66 -11.57
N GLU A 32 2.33 12.73 -11.09
CA GLU A 32 3.63 12.59 -10.44
C GLU A 32 3.48 11.89 -9.09
N LEU A 33 4.36 10.93 -8.82
CA LEU A 33 4.31 10.12 -7.62
C LEU A 33 4.41 10.97 -6.35
N GLU A 34 5.31 11.94 -6.32
CA GLU A 34 5.50 12.82 -5.16
C GLU A 34 4.24 13.64 -4.86
N LEU A 35 3.61 14.20 -5.91
CA LEU A 35 2.39 14.99 -5.74
C LEU A 35 1.23 14.11 -5.28
N ALA A 36 1.10 12.91 -5.85
CA ALA A 36 0.07 11.97 -5.45
C ALA A 36 0.25 11.53 -3.99
N ALA A 37 1.50 11.27 -3.58
CA ALA A 37 1.82 10.89 -2.21
C ALA A 37 1.48 12.02 -1.24
N GLN A 38 1.80 13.27 -1.59
CA GLN A 38 1.47 14.42 -0.77
C GLN A 38 -0.04 14.56 -0.55
N LYS A 39 -0.82 14.45 -1.63
CA LYS A 39 -2.29 14.52 -1.54
C LYS A 39 -2.86 13.38 -0.72
N ALA A 40 -2.34 12.17 -0.88
CA ALA A 40 -2.77 11.02 -0.12
C ALA A 40 -2.48 11.20 1.37
N LEU A 41 -1.29 11.71 1.72
CA LEU A 41 -0.93 11.98 3.11
C LEU A 41 -1.82 13.04 3.74
N GLU A 42 -2.16 14.10 3.01
CA GLU A 42 -3.10 15.14 3.50
C GLU A 42 -4.46 14.53 3.84
N LEU A 43 -4.98 13.64 3.00
CA LEU A 43 -6.24 12.95 3.26
C LEU A 43 -6.16 12.07 4.50
N LEU A 44 -5.05 11.36 4.67
CA LEU A 44 -4.85 10.47 5.81
C LEU A 44 -4.62 11.25 7.11
N ASP A 45 -3.95 12.39 7.06
CA ASP A 45 -3.79 13.27 8.22
C ASP A 45 -5.16 13.75 8.72
N TYR A 46 -6.04 14.13 7.80
CA TYR A 46 -7.40 14.52 8.17
C TYR A 46 -8.15 13.37 8.86
N VAL A 47 -8.00 12.15 8.36
CA VAL A 47 -8.63 10.97 8.94
C VAL A 47 -8.06 10.65 10.31
N SER A 48 -6.75 10.77 10.49
CA SER A 48 -6.09 10.45 11.77
C SER A 48 -6.50 11.39 12.89
N ASP A 49 -6.93 12.61 12.57
CA ASP A 49 -7.45 13.56 13.57
C ASP A 49 -8.83 13.18 14.12
N ILE A 50 -9.57 12.33 13.43
CA ILE A 50 -10.94 11.98 13.79
C ILE A 50 -11.14 10.53 14.18
N THR A 51 -10.10 9.69 14.06
CA THR A 51 -10.17 8.27 14.39
C THR A 51 -9.05 7.84 15.32
N THR A 52 -9.26 6.71 16.00
CA THR A 52 -8.18 6.02 16.73
C THR A 52 -7.26 5.31 15.74
N VAL A 53 -6.13 4.82 16.24
CA VAL A 53 -5.16 4.08 15.42
C VAL A 53 -5.86 2.93 14.70
N ASP A 54 -5.73 2.91 13.37
CA ASP A 54 -6.36 1.95 12.48
C ASP A 54 -5.29 1.30 11.61
N GLY A 55 -5.27 -0.04 11.60
CA GLY A 55 -4.32 -0.81 10.81
C GLY A 55 -4.40 -0.50 9.32
N LYS A 56 -5.59 -0.24 8.80
CA LYS A 56 -5.78 0.12 7.38
C LYS A 56 -5.09 1.43 7.03
N ILE A 57 -5.23 2.44 7.87
CA ILE A 57 -4.57 3.74 7.68
C ILE A 57 -3.05 3.56 7.71
N LEU A 58 -2.54 2.82 8.70
CA LEU A 58 -1.12 2.54 8.82
C LEU A 58 -0.58 1.80 7.59
N ALA A 59 -1.34 0.85 7.07
CA ALA A 59 -0.94 0.09 5.87
C ALA A 59 -0.84 1.01 4.64
N ILE A 60 -1.80 1.92 4.46
CA ILE A 60 -1.79 2.87 3.35
C ILE A 60 -0.64 3.87 3.50
N MET A 61 -0.38 4.34 4.71
CA MET A 61 0.78 5.20 4.98
C MET A 61 2.10 4.46 4.67
N GLY A 62 2.17 3.18 5.00
CA GLY A 62 3.31 2.34 4.65
C GLY A 62 3.51 2.24 3.14
N LEU A 63 2.42 2.06 2.39
CA LEU A 63 2.44 2.04 0.94
C LEU A 63 2.98 3.38 0.39
N ILE A 64 2.43 4.49 0.84
CA ILE A 64 2.81 5.82 0.35
C ILE A 64 4.29 6.10 0.64
N THR A 65 4.72 5.90 1.87
CA THR A 65 6.12 6.17 2.27
C THR A 65 7.09 5.24 1.55
N GLY A 66 6.70 3.98 1.36
CA GLY A 66 7.53 3.01 0.64
C GLY A 66 7.71 3.36 -0.83
N LEU A 67 6.64 3.79 -1.50
CA LEU A 67 6.69 4.22 -2.90
C LEU A 67 7.41 5.56 -3.06
N SER A 68 7.47 6.36 -2.00
CA SER A 68 8.16 7.66 -1.99
C SER A 68 9.64 7.54 -1.60
N GLY A 69 10.16 6.34 -1.41
CA GLY A 69 11.56 6.11 -1.12
C GLY A 69 11.93 6.10 0.36
N GLN A 70 10.96 6.14 1.26
CA GLN A 70 11.20 6.12 2.71
C GLN A 70 11.07 4.69 3.24
N ALA A 71 11.98 3.82 2.84
CA ALA A 71 11.89 2.39 3.11
C ALA A 71 11.82 2.03 4.60
N LYS A 72 12.60 2.70 5.44
CA LYS A 72 12.61 2.42 6.88
C LYS A 72 11.30 2.81 7.55
N VAL A 73 10.77 3.98 7.21
CA VAL A 73 9.48 4.45 7.74
C VAL A 73 8.36 3.51 7.28
N SER A 74 8.39 3.14 6.02
CA SER A 74 7.42 2.20 5.44
C SER A 74 7.42 0.87 6.19
N HIS A 75 8.59 0.31 6.45
CA HIS A 75 8.70 -0.96 7.18
C HIS A 75 8.09 -0.86 8.58
N ILE A 76 8.39 0.20 9.32
CA ILE A 76 7.84 0.42 10.66
C ILE A 76 6.31 0.53 10.60
N LEU A 77 5.78 1.28 9.64
CA LEU A 77 4.34 1.45 9.47
C LEU A 77 3.66 0.13 9.13
N PHE A 78 4.24 -0.69 8.26
CA PHE A 78 3.69 -2.00 7.93
C PHE A 78 3.72 -2.95 9.15
N GLU A 79 4.77 -2.92 9.94
CA GLU A 79 4.81 -3.73 11.16
C GLU A 79 3.75 -3.30 12.18
N GLN A 80 3.53 -1.99 12.33
CA GLN A 80 2.45 -1.48 13.16
C GLN A 80 1.08 -1.86 12.59
N ALA A 81 0.91 -1.75 11.28
CA ALA A 81 -0.33 -2.14 10.62
C ALA A 81 -0.66 -3.61 10.85
N LYS A 82 0.35 -4.47 10.85
CA LYS A 82 0.19 -5.91 11.08
C LYS A 82 -0.42 -6.20 12.46
N ILE A 83 -0.03 -5.41 13.46
CA ILE A 83 -0.54 -5.56 14.83
C ILE A 83 -2.00 -5.13 14.94
N HIS A 84 -2.38 -4.07 14.21
CA HIS A 84 -3.69 -3.42 14.35
C HIS A 84 -4.68 -3.76 13.23
N SER A 85 -4.29 -4.58 12.25
CA SER A 85 -5.12 -4.86 11.09
C SER A 85 -5.73 -6.26 11.13
N THR A 86 -6.96 -6.36 10.63
CA THR A 86 -7.61 -7.64 10.37
C THR A 86 -7.48 -8.06 8.91
N ASP A 87 -7.17 -7.12 8.02
CA ASP A 87 -7.02 -7.38 6.58
C ASP A 87 -5.54 -7.59 6.23
N ILE A 88 -5.03 -8.75 6.59
CA ILE A 88 -3.63 -9.11 6.37
C ILE A 88 -3.32 -9.33 4.89
N ALA A 89 -4.31 -9.81 4.11
CA ALA A 89 -4.12 -10.00 2.66
C ALA A 89 -3.80 -8.68 1.96
N SER A 90 -4.52 -7.60 2.28
CA SER A 90 -4.25 -6.27 1.73
C SER A 90 -2.88 -5.75 2.18
N LEU A 91 -2.51 -5.99 3.43
CA LEU A 91 -1.21 -5.58 3.95
C LEU A 91 -0.07 -6.18 3.14
N TYR A 92 -0.11 -7.50 2.90
CA TYR A 92 0.92 -8.17 2.10
C TYR A 92 0.90 -7.73 0.64
N TYR A 93 -0.28 -7.44 0.09
CA TYR A 93 -0.40 -6.87 -1.24
C TYR A 93 0.33 -5.51 -1.32
N TYR A 94 0.12 -4.62 -0.37
CA TYR A 94 0.80 -3.31 -0.35
C TYR A 94 2.31 -3.47 -0.19
N ARG A 95 2.75 -4.40 0.66
CA ARG A 95 4.18 -4.67 0.82
C ARG A 95 4.80 -5.20 -0.47
N ALA A 96 4.07 -6.04 -1.19
CA ALA A 96 4.52 -6.54 -2.49
C ALA A 96 4.69 -5.40 -3.49
N LEU A 97 3.74 -4.46 -3.54
CA LEU A 97 3.83 -3.29 -4.41
C LEU A 97 5.07 -2.45 -4.11
N VAL A 98 5.33 -2.18 -2.83
CA VAL A 98 6.50 -1.39 -2.41
C VAL A 98 7.79 -2.12 -2.79
N ASN A 99 7.89 -3.40 -2.51
CA ASN A 99 9.08 -4.18 -2.81
C ASN A 99 9.31 -4.28 -4.32
N PHE A 100 8.26 -4.49 -5.10
CA PHE A 100 8.37 -4.55 -6.56
C PHE A 100 8.82 -3.20 -7.13
N HIS A 101 8.23 -2.10 -6.66
CA HIS A 101 8.60 -0.75 -7.09
C HIS A 101 10.08 -0.46 -6.80
N ASN A 102 10.60 -0.95 -5.67
CA ASN A 102 11.98 -0.76 -5.25
C ASN A 102 12.92 -1.85 -5.79
N GLU A 103 12.44 -2.66 -6.73
CA GLU A 103 13.20 -3.72 -7.40
C GLU A 103 13.68 -4.84 -6.47
N LYS A 104 13.04 -4.99 -5.32
CA LYS A 104 13.27 -6.11 -4.39
C LYS A 104 12.34 -7.26 -4.76
N ILE A 105 12.69 -7.97 -5.82
CA ILE A 105 11.80 -8.92 -6.49
C ILE A 105 11.48 -10.14 -5.63
N GLU A 106 12.47 -10.70 -4.95
CA GLU A 106 12.24 -11.88 -4.11
C GLU A 106 11.34 -11.56 -2.91
N GLU A 107 11.56 -10.41 -2.27
CA GLU A 107 10.70 -9.95 -1.18
C GLU A 107 9.28 -9.67 -1.68
N ALA A 108 9.16 -9.11 -2.89
CA ALA A 108 7.86 -8.88 -3.51
C ALA A 108 7.14 -10.21 -3.76
N ARG A 109 7.86 -11.22 -4.25
CA ARG A 109 7.30 -12.56 -4.50
C ARG A 109 6.77 -13.19 -3.21
N ILE A 110 7.55 -13.14 -2.14
CA ILE A 110 7.14 -13.67 -0.84
C ILE A 110 5.86 -12.99 -0.35
N CYS A 111 5.80 -11.67 -0.44
CA CYS A 111 4.64 -10.90 0.01
C CYS A 111 3.40 -11.20 -0.83
N ILE A 112 3.53 -11.23 -2.15
CA ILE A 112 2.37 -11.46 -3.02
C ILE A 112 1.85 -12.90 -2.88
N ASP A 113 2.74 -13.86 -2.68
CA ASP A 113 2.32 -15.25 -2.44
C ASP A 113 1.52 -15.37 -1.14
N LYS A 114 1.93 -14.68 -0.08
CA LYS A 114 1.18 -14.64 1.17
C LYS A 114 -0.19 -14.00 1.00
N SER A 115 -0.27 -12.89 0.25
CA SER A 115 -1.55 -12.24 -0.05
C SER A 115 -2.49 -13.19 -0.78
N LEU A 116 -1.99 -13.90 -1.78
CA LEU A 116 -2.78 -14.85 -2.58
C LEU A 116 -3.15 -16.11 -1.81
N GLN A 117 -2.36 -16.53 -0.83
CA GLN A 117 -2.75 -17.62 0.06
C GLN A 117 -3.99 -17.27 0.88
N LEU A 118 -4.09 -16.00 1.30
CA LEU A 118 -5.20 -15.50 2.09
C LEU A 118 -6.42 -15.16 1.23
N GLU A 119 -6.19 -14.56 0.06
CA GLU A 119 -7.24 -14.20 -0.90
C GLU A 119 -6.83 -14.62 -2.32
N PRO A 120 -7.05 -15.90 -2.71
CA PRO A 120 -6.57 -16.40 -4.01
C PRO A 120 -7.20 -15.72 -5.24
N ARG A 121 -8.38 -15.12 -5.08
CA ARG A 121 -9.12 -14.52 -6.19
C ARG A 121 -8.94 -13.00 -6.30
N ARG A 122 -8.06 -12.41 -5.50
CA ARG A 122 -7.82 -10.97 -5.55
C ARG A 122 -7.12 -10.61 -6.87
N ARG A 123 -7.89 -10.03 -7.79
CA ARG A 123 -7.41 -9.76 -9.16
C ARG A 123 -6.16 -8.91 -9.18
N LYS A 124 -6.09 -7.84 -8.37
CA LYS A 124 -4.93 -6.96 -8.31
C LYS A 124 -3.66 -7.70 -7.87
N ALA A 125 -3.80 -8.62 -6.92
CA ALA A 125 -2.68 -9.44 -6.45
C ALA A 125 -2.22 -10.43 -7.52
N VAL A 126 -3.15 -11.02 -8.27
CA VAL A 126 -2.82 -11.92 -9.38
C VAL A 126 -2.00 -11.18 -10.45
N VAL A 127 -2.40 -9.95 -10.78
CA VAL A 127 -1.67 -9.12 -11.76
C VAL A 127 -0.25 -8.83 -11.27
N ILE A 128 -0.08 -8.48 -10.00
CA ILE A 128 1.26 -8.23 -9.44
C ILE A 128 2.10 -9.51 -9.45
N LYS A 129 1.50 -10.67 -9.14
CA LYS A 129 2.20 -11.95 -9.20
C LYS A 129 2.74 -12.21 -10.61
N GLU A 130 1.92 -11.97 -11.64
CA GLU A 130 2.34 -12.10 -13.03
C GLU A 130 3.50 -11.16 -13.35
N CYS A 131 3.41 -9.90 -12.90
CA CYS A 131 4.49 -8.93 -13.11
C CYS A 131 5.79 -9.36 -12.45
N VAL A 132 5.71 -9.88 -11.22
CA VAL A 132 6.89 -10.36 -10.48
C VAL A 132 7.51 -11.56 -11.20
N ASP A 133 6.68 -12.50 -11.67
CA ASP A 133 7.16 -13.70 -12.36
C ASP A 133 7.79 -13.40 -13.71
N MET A 134 7.33 -12.34 -14.37
CA MET A 134 7.83 -11.92 -15.69
C MET A 134 8.99 -10.93 -15.60
N TYR A 135 9.38 -10.52 -14.41
CA TYR A 135 10.43 -9.52 -14.24
C TYR A 135 11.78 -10.05 -14.75
N VAL A 136 12.40 -9.25 -15.62
CA VAL A 136 13.76 -9.56 -16.14
C VAL A 136 14.68 -8.43 -15.68
N PRO A 137 15.73 -8.75 -14.88
CA PRO A 137 16.66 -7.72 -14.43
C PRO A 137 17.37 -7.05 -15.61
N ASN A 138 17.58 -5.72 -15.50
CA ASN A 138 18.36 -5.00 -16.50
C ASN A 138 19.84 -5.32 -16.30
N PRO A 139 20.52 -5.95 -17.28
CA PRO A 139 21.94 -6.31 -17.13
C PRO A 139 22.85 -5.11 -16.87
N LEU A 140 22.51 -3.94 -17.39
CA LEU A 140 23.28 -2.71 -17.20
C LEU A 140 23.24 -2.22 -15.76
N LYS A 141 22.13 -2.44 -15.06
CA LYS A 141 22.00 -2.07 -13.64
C LYS A 141 22.86 -2.93 -12.72
N LYS A 142 23.09 -4.19 -13.08
CA LYS A 142 23.89 -5.10 -12.27
C LYS A 142 25.37 -4.77 -12.26
N ASN A 143 25.85 -4.04 -13.26
CA ASN A 143 27.25 -3.68 -13.43
C ASN A 143 27.57 -2.26 -12.94
N MET A 144 26.57 -1.63 -12.35
CA MET A 144 26.71 -0.33 -11.71
C MET A 144 26.60 -0.49 -10.20
#